data_14673e278e3d0d7615d3bea6a971ca59
#
_entry.id   14673e278e3d0d7615d3bea6a971ca59
#
_cell.length_a   1.000
_cell.length_b   1.000
_cell.length_c   1.000
_cell.angle_alpha   90.00
_cell.angle_beta   90.00
_cell.angle_gamma   90.00
#
_symmetry.space_group_name_H-M   'P 1'
#
loop_
_entity.id
_entity.type
_entity.pdbx_description
1 polymer ?
#
loop_
_entity_poly.entity_id
_entity_poly.type
_entity_poly.pdbx_seq_one_letter_code
_entity_poly.pdbx_strand_id
1 'polypeptide(L)'
;PDKYDKIDIILENLRNYTVKHFSDEEQYMESINYKKLFTQKIQHHEFIQKLDEFMEHHNDDAEDQDEQIMEILKYLTEWLVNHILYVDGQIPQN
;
A
#
# COMPACT_ATOMS: atom_id res chain seq x y z
N PRO A 1 25.10 0.00 9.94
CA PRO A 1 23.92 0.10 9.09
C PRO A 1 23.20 1.40 9.28
N ASP A 2 22.84 1.96 8.16
CA ASP A 2 22.15 3.21 8.06
C ASP A 2 20.66 3.01 8.38
N LYS A 3 20.02 4.03 8.95
CA LYS A 3 18.58 3.98 9.20
C LYS A 3 17.78 3.77 7.91
N TYR A 4 18.33 4.17 6.78
CA TYR A 4 17.66 4.05 5.48
C TYR A 4 17.65 2.61 4.95
N ASP A 5 18.60 1.80 5.37
CA ASP A 5 18.56 0.37 5.06
C ASP A 5 17.38 -0.31 5.72
N LYS A 6 17.03 0.14 6.93
CA LYS A 6 15.86 -0.39 7.63
C LYS A 6 14.56 0.00 6.94
N ILE A 7 14.53 1.19 6.33
CA ILE A 7 13.35 1.64 5.61
C ILE A 7 13.12 0.78 4.38
N ASP A 8 14.19 0.44 3.65
CA ASP A 8 14.10 -0.47 2.52
C ASP A 8 13.47 -1.80 2.95
N ILE A 9 13.95 -2.35 4.06
CA ILE A 9 13.45 -3.62 4.56
C ILE A 9 11.97 -3.49 4.94
N ILE A 10 11.62 -2.39 5.60
CA ILE A 10 10.23 -2.15 6.01
C ILE A 10 9.33 -2.03 4.80
N LEU A 11 9.75 -1.27 3.79
CA LEU A 11 8.94 -1.09 2.58
C LEU A 11 8.79 -2.41 1.81
N GLU A 12 9.86 -3.20 1.73
CA GLU A 12 9.80 -4.49 1.07
C GLU A 12 8.85 -5.43 1.80
N ASN A 13 8.94 -5.49 3.14
CA ASN A 13 8.05 -6.32 3.94
C ASN A 13 6.61 -5.86 3.82
N LEU A 14 6.38 -4.55 3.82
CA LEU A 14 5.04 -4.00 3.65
C LEU A 14 4.47 -4.35 2.28
N ARG A 15 5.29 -4.23 1.24
CA ARG A 15 4.87 -4.60 -0.10
C ARG A 15 4.47 -6.07 -0.18
N ASN A 16 5.32 -6.95 0.35
CA ASN A 16 5.04 -8.38 0.32
C ASN A 16 3.76 -8.71 1.10
N TYR A 17 3.58 -8.08 2.26
CA TYR A 17 2.39 -8.27 3.06
C TYR A 17 1.14 -7.79 2.32
N THR A 18 1.19 -6.59 1.74
CA THR A 18 0.02 -6.02 1.08
C THR A 18 -0.33 -6.75 -0.20
N VAL A 19 0.65 -7.22 -0.95
CA VAL A 19 0.39 -8.03 -2.15
C VAL A 19 -0.44 -9.26 -1.77
N LYS A 20 -0.03 -9.96 -0.71
CA LYS A 20 -0.75 -11.14 -0.26
C LYS A 20 -2.12 -10.77 0.30
N HIS A 21 -2.16 -9.76 1.15
CA HIS A 21 -3.40 -9.32 1.78
C HIS A 21 -4.44 -8.89 0.75
N PHE A 22 -4.02 -8.10 -0.23
CA PHE A 22 -4.91 -7.64 -1.29
C PHE A 22 -5.40 -8.81 -2.15
N SER A 23 -4.51 -9.76 -2.44
CA SER A 23 -4.90 -10.94 -3.20
C SER A 23 -5.96 -11.75 -2.46
N ASP A 24 -5.77 -11.98 -1.17
CA ASP A 24 -6.73 -12.71 -0.35
C ASP A 24 -8.07 -11.97 -0.29
N GLU A 25 -8.02 -10.66 -0.13
CA GLU A 25 -9.23 -9.83 -0.09
C GLU A 25 -9.97 -9.86 -1.42
N GLU A 26 -9.24 -9.79 -2.54
CA GLU A 26 -9.84 -9.85 -3.86
C GLU A 26 -10.48 -11.21 -4.12
N GLN A 27 -9.85 -12.28 -3.67
CA GLN A 27 -10.43 -13.61 -3.80
C GLN A 27 -11.73 -13.72 -3.01
N TYR A 28 -11.76 -13.15 -1.82
CA TYR A 28 -12.98 -13.12 -1.03
C TYR A 28 -14.09 -12.35 -1.75
N MET A 29 -13.76 -11.15 -2.24
CA MET A 29 -14.74 -10.34 -2.95
C MET A 29 -15.24 -11.03 -4.21
N GLU A 30 -14.36 -11.73 -4.90
CA GLU A 30 -14.73 -12.49 -6.08
C GLU A 30 -15.71 -13.62 -5.71
N SER A 31 -15.46 -14.28 -4.58
CA SER A 31 -16.31 -15.39 -4.14
C SER A 31 -17.74 -14.94 -3.80
N ILE A 32 -17.91 -13.69 -3.39
CA ILE A 32 -19.24 -13.15 -3.08
C ILE A 32 -19.82 -12.30 -4.21
N ASN A 33 -19.15 -12.26 -5.36
CA ASN A 33 -19.56 -11.46 -6.51
C ASN A 33 -19.73 -9.98 -6.16
N TYR A 34 -18.76 -9.43 -5.43
CA TYR A 34 -18.83 -8.05 -4.98
C TYR A 34 -18.78 -7.09 -6.17
N LYS A 35 -19.74 -6.18 -6.25
CA LYS A 35 -19.91 -5.30 -7.40
C LYS A 35 -18.74 -4.34 -7.61
N LYS A 36 -18.05 -3.96 -6.54
CA LYS A 36 -16.95 -3.00 -6.62
C LYS A 36 -15.58 -3.67 -6.62
N LEU A 37 -15.52 -4.94 -6.98
CA LEU A 37 -14.25 -5.68 -7.06
C LEU A 37 -13.25 -4.97 -7.95
N PHE A 38 -13.68 -4.50 -9.10
CA PHE A 38 -12.77 -3.84 -10.04
C PHE A 38 -12.16 -2.57 -9.44
N THR A 39 -12.96 -1.78 -8.74
CA THR A 39 -12.48 -0.58 -8.04
C THR A 39 -11.45 -0.95 -6.99
N GLN A 40 -11.69 -2.02 -6.23
CA GLN A 40 -10.75 -2.50 -5.23
C GLN A 40 -9.41 -2.90 -5.87
N LYS A 41 -9.48 -3.63 -6.97
CA LYS A 41 -8.27 -4.05 -7.68
C LYS A 41 -7.44 -2.88 -8.16
N ILE A 42 -8.10 -1.84 -8.68
CA ILE A 42 -7.40 -0.64 -9.14
C ILE A 42 -6.69 0.03 -7.96
N GLN A 43 -7.37 0.19 -6.83
CA GLN A 43 -6.78 0.85 -5.66
C GLN A 43 -5.63 0.04 -5.07
N HIS A 44 -5.77 -1.28 -5.00
CA HIS A 44 -4.69 -2.14 -4.54
C HIS A 44 -3.47 -2.03 -5.44
N HIS A 45 -3.70 -2.01 -6.75
CA HIS A 45 -2.61 -1.87 -7.71
C HIS A 45 -1.90 -0.53 -7.57
N GLU A 46 -2.66 0.55 -7.42
CA GLU A 46 -2.08 1.88 -7.23
C GLU A 46 -1.22 1.95 -5.98
N PHE A 47 -1.66 1.33 -4.90
CA PHE A 47 -0.88 1.31 -3.66
C PHE A 47 0.46 0.59 -3.85
N ILE A 48 0.43 -0.59 -4.45
CA ILE A 48 1.65 -1.37 -4.70
C ILE A 48 2.59 -0.61 -5.64
N GLN A 49 2.04 0.00 -6.67
CA GLN A 49 2.83 0.78 -7.61
C GLN A 49 3.52 1.96 -6.91
N LYS A 50 2.80 2.62 -6.01
CA LYS A 50 3.36 3.74 -5.25
C LYS A 50 4.47 3.29 -4.32
N LEU A 51 4.30 2.14 -3.67
CA LEU A 51 5.37 1.56 -2.85
C LEU A 51 6.61 1.28 -3.69
N ASP A 52 6.43 0.74 -4.89
CA ASP A 52 7.56 0.46 -5.77
C ASP A 52 8.27 1.75 -6.17
N GLU A 53 7.53 2.83 -6.42
CA GLU A 53 8.12 4.12 -6.72
C GLU A 53 8.95 4.64 -5.55
N PHE A 54 8.44 4.55 -4.34
CA PHE A 54 9.18 4.97 -3.16
C PHE A 54 10.47 4.16 -2.99
N MET A 55 10.39 2.84 -3.19
CA MET A 55 11.55 1.97 -3.07
C MET A 55 12.61 2.28 -4.12
N GLU A 56 12.18 2.66 -5.31
CA GLU A 56 13.09 2.99 -6.40
C GLU A 56 13.80 4.31 -6.16
N HIS A 57 13.12 5.30 -5.58
CA HIS A 57 13.64 6.65 -5.49
C HIS A 57 14.31 7.03 -4.18
N HIS A 58 14.13 6.23 -3.14
CA HIS A 58 14.58 6.66 -1.82
C HIS A 58 16.10 6.71 -1.65
N ASN A 59 16.87 6.11 -2.56
CA ASN A 59 18.33 6.13 -2.50
C ASN A 59 18.97 7.22 -3.33
N ASP A 60 18.16 8.02 -4.03
CA ASP A 60 18.70 8.96 -5.02
C ASP A 60 19.42 10.14 -4.40
N ASP A 61 18.98 10.61 -3.23
CA ASP A 61 19.56 11.78 -2.61
C ASP A 61 19.51 11.67 -1.09
N ALA A 62 20.68 11.56 -0.47
CA ALA A 62 20.77 11.40 0.99
C ALA A 62 20.25 12.62 1.75
N GLU A 63 20.33 13.80 1.16
CA GLU A 63 19.90 15.02 1.84
C GLU A 63 18.37 15.09 1.98
N ASP A 64 17.65 14.50 1.04
CA ASP A 64 16.20 14.56 1.01
C ASP A 64 15.51 13.33 1.60
N GLN A 65 16.28 12.40 2.16
CA GLN A 65 15.70 11.13 2.60
C GLN A 65 14.70 11.29 3.75
N ASP A 66 14.96 12.20 4.68
CA ASP A 66 14.01 12.44 5.78
C ASP A 66 12.70 12.98 5.23
N GLU A 67 12.75 13.86 4.25
CA GLU A 67 11.56 14.38 3.59
C GLU A 67 10.81 13.27 2.85
N GLN A 68 11.55 12.40 2.17
CA GLN A 68 10.96 11.28 1.47
C GLN A 68 10.24 10.34 2.43
N ILE A 69 10.84 10.07 3.60
CA ILE A 69 10.22 9.25 4.63
C ILE A 69 8.90 9.87 5.08
N MET A 70 8.89 11.17 5.32
CA MET A 70 7.68 11.87 5.72
C MET A 70 6.59 11.76 4.65
N GLU A 71 6.95 11.89 3.39
CA GLU A 71 6.01 11.73 2.30
C GLU A 71 5.43 10.32 2.24
N ILE A 72 6.28 9.32 2.42
CA ILE A 72 5.84 7.92 2.43
C ILE A 72 4.84 7.69 3.56
N LEU A 73 5.17 8.14 4.76
CA LEU A 73 4.29 7.98 5.92
C LEU A 73 2.97 8.69 5.71
N LYS A 74 3.00 9.88 5.17
CA LYS A 74 1.79 10.64 4.88
C LYS A 74 0.92 9.92 3.87
N TYR A 75 1.52 9.46 2.79
CA TYR A 75 0.78 8.73 1.75
C TYR A 75 0.15 7.46 2.30
N LEU A 76 0.94 6.67 3.05
CA LEU A 76 0.44 5.42 3.60
C LEU A 76 -0.72 5.66 4.55
N THR A 77 -0.60 6.67 5.43
CA THR A 77 -1.65 6.99 6.38
C THR A 77 -2.92 7.44 5.67
N GLU A 78 -2.80 8.35 4.72
CA GLU A 78 -3.96 8.86 3.99
C GLU A 78 -4.63 7.75 3.18
N TRP A 79 -3.83 6.94 2.50
CA TRP A 79 -4.38 5.86 1.69
C TRP A 79 -5.11 4.84 2.55
N LEU A 80 -4.49 4.43 3.66
CA LEU A 80 -5.10 3.44 4.56
C LEU A 80 -6.41 3.94 5.14
N VAL A 81 -6.44 5.19 5.61
CA VAL A 81 -7.66 5.78 6.17
C VAL A 81 -8.76 5.81 5.12
N ASN A 82 -8.47 6.32 3.93
CA ASN A 82 -9.46 6.39 2.85
C ASN A 82 -9.93 5.01 2.43
N HIS A 83 -8.99 4.08 2.25
CA HIS A 83 -9.35 2.75 1.77
C HIS A 83 -10.19 1.99 2.80
N ILE A 84 -9.78 2.03 4.06
CA ILE A 84 -10.49 1.31 5.12
C ILE A 84 -11.87 1.91 5.39
N LEU A 85 -11.96 3.24 5.48
CA LEU A 85 -13.22 3.88 5.83
C LEU A 85 -14.20 3.97 4.68
N TYR A 86 -13.72 4.27 3.47
CA TYR A 86 -14.61 4.58 2.36
C TYR A 86 -14.74 3.47 1.33
N VAL A 87 -13.77 2.58 1.27
CA VAL A 87 -13.78 1.51 0.26
C VAL A 87 -14.06 0.16 0.91
N ASP A 88 -13.23 -0.27 1.86
CA ASP A 88 -13.43 -1.55 2.53
C ASP A 88 -14.70 -1.58 3.36
N GLY A 89 -15.09 -0.44 3.90
CA GLY A 89 -16.33 -0.33 4.68
C GLY A 89 -17.58 -0.69 3.89
N GLN A 90 -17.50 -0.73 2.57
CA GLN A 90 -18.62 -1.09 1.71
C GLN A 90 -18.69 -2.59 1.43
N ILE A 91 -17.67 -3.35 1.79
CA ILE A 91 -17.63 -4.79 1.57
C ILE A 91 -18.52 -5.49 2.59
N PRO A 92 -19.47 -6.36 2.15
CA PRO A 92 -20.31 -7.09 3.10
C PRO A 92 -19.49 -7.94 4.05
N GLN A 93 -19.83 -7.86 5.34
CA GLN A 93 -19.09 -8.54 6.41
C GLN A 93 -19.92 -9.72 6.92
N ASN A 94 -19.89 -10.83 6.22
CA ASN A 94 -20.61 -12.04 6.70
C ASN A 94 -19.75 -13.25 6.58
#